data_b3ac82157da42eff2b9b152e9d25dc40
#
_entry.id   b3ac82157da42eff2b9b152e9d25dc40
#
_cell.length_a   1.000
_cell.length_b   1.000
_cell.length_c   1.000
_cell.angle_alpha   90.00
_cell.angle_beta   90.00
_cell.angle_gamma   90.00
#
_symmetry.space_group_name_H-M   'P 1'
#
loop_
_entity.id
_entity.type
_entity.pdbx_description
1 polymer ?
#
loop_
_entity_poly.entity_id
_entity_poly.type
_entity_poly.pdbx_seq_one_letter_code
_entity_poly.pdbx_strand_id
1 'polypeptide(L)'
;MAEELHSYFCICGREMGVPPFYCGKLLSCPYCRSFVTVPFEKKGLAIQPSLILTTPRLKIYPAQIRHWRAWYEIHSDPRNYDFEVLDPPSIVESKRQVKASLFPRGFKKSHRLVFMVFNDAGLAVGSVSVTFNQPYLMAVLGLMFHFEHQGKGYGKEAVKRICDFLMQEWRVEKISAICDSKNVACRRLLERVGFRSEGMMQKYFYHPKRGWLNSPVYALFRED
;
A
#
# COMPACT_ATOMS: atom_id res chain seq x y z
N MET A 1 10.75 37.25 13.55
CA MET A 1 11.30 36.38 12.50
C MET A 1 10.14 35.59 11.96
N ALA A 2 9.80 35.72 10.66
CA ALA A 2 8.76 34.90 10.07
C ALA A 2 9.26 33.46 10.07
N GLU A 3 8.55 32.55 10.72
CA GLU A 3 8.84 31.11 10.63
C GLU A 3 8.72 30.71 9.17
N GLU A 4 9.79 30.12 8.63
CA GLU A 4 9.80 29.62 7.26
C GLU A 4 8.83 28.45 7.16
N LEU A 5 7.71 28.64 6.45
CA LEU A 5 6.70 27.59 6.26
C LEU A 5 7.23 26.52 5.32
N HIS A 6 7.04 25.26 5.69
CA HIS A 6 7.26 24.13 4.78
C HIS A 6 6.09 24.03 3.81
N SER A 7 6.40 24.07 2.52
CA SER A 7 5.41 23.96 1.45
C SER A 7 5.22 22.51 1.03
N TYR A 8 3.99 22.07 0.93
CA TYR A 8 3.65 20.74 0.41
C TYR A 8 2.30 20.77 -0.33
N PHE A 9 2.09 19.79 -1.21
CA PHE A 9 0.88 19.73 -2.00
C PHE A 9 -0.10 18.69 -1.45
N CYS A 10 -1.36 19.07 -1.34
CA CYS A 10 -2.44 18.13 -1.04
C CYS A 10 -2.76 17.26 -2.27
N ILE A 11 -3.39 16.10 -2.05
CA ILE A 11 -3.91 15.24 -3.13
C ILE A 11 -4.89 15.95 -4.07
N CYS A 12 -5.48 17.09 -3.64
CA CYS A 12 -6.31 17.93 -4.50
C CYS A 12 -5.48 18.90 -5.39
N GLY A 13 -4.16 18.82 -5.36
CA GLY A 13 -3.25 19.64 -6.15
C GLY A 13 -2.94 21.04 -5.56
N ARG A 14 -3.53 21.40 -4.41
CA ARG A 14 -3.27 22.71 -3.77
C ARG A 14 -2.07 22.66 -2.86
N GLU A 15 -1.26 23.69 -2.98
CA GLU A 15 -0.11 23.91 -2.10
C GLU A 15 -0.57 24.40 -0.72
N MET A 16 0.05 23.88 0.32
CA MET A 16 -0.19 24.24 1.71
C MET A 16 1.14 24.53 2.42
N GLY A 17 1.21 25.66 3.10
CA GLY A 17 2.33 26.01 3.96
C GLY A 17 2.05 25.59 5.41
N VAL A 18 2.99 24.92 6.06
CA VAL A 18 2.88 24.53 7.48
C VAL A 18 4.17 24.81 8.22
N PRO A 19 4.07 25.21 9.50
CA PRO A 19 5.26 25.34 10.34
C PRO A 19 6.02 24.02 10.48
N PRO A 20 7.37 24.06 10.64
CA PRO A 20 8.23 22.87 10.73
C PRO A 20 7.84 21.89 11.83
N PHE A 21 7.26 22.35 12.93
CA PHE A 21 6.86 21.49 14.05
C PHE A 21 5.68 20.55 13.73
N TYR A 22 5.05 20.74 12.56
CA TYR A 22 4.03 19.78 12.06
C TYR A 22 4.62 18.64 11.23
N CYS A 23 5.93 18.65 10.95
CA CYS A 23 6.57 17.54 10.27
C CYS A 23 6.29 16.20 10.98
N GLY A 24 5.94 15.18 10.20
CA GLY A 24 5.48 13.88 10.71
C GLY A 24 4.05 13.87 11.25
N LYS A 25 3.38 15.04 11.36
CA LYS A 25 1.99 15.11 11.80
C LYS A 25 1.04 15.05 10.62
N LEU A 26 -0.15 14.63 10.92
CA LEU A 26 -1.22 14.51 9.98
C LEU A 26 -2.10 15.75 10.07
N LEU A 27 -2.29 16.43 8.96
CA LEU A 27 -3.12 17.62 8.86
C LEU A 27 -4.28 17.42 7.89
N SER A 28 -5.41 18.05 8.19
CA SER A 28 -6.53 18.11 7.25
C SER A 28 -6.30 19.24 6.25
N CYS A 29 -6.43 18.95 4.95
CA CYS A 29 -6.42 19.96 3.92
C CYS A 29 -7.64 20.90 4.09
N PRO A 30 -7.45 22.22 4.19
CA PRO A 30 -8.55 23.16 4.37
C PRO A 30 -9.48 23.23 3.15
N TYR A 31 -9.02 22.78 1.99
CA TYR A 31 -9.77 22.88 0.74
C TYR A 31 -10.61 21.62 0.42
N CYS A 32 -10.01 20.43 0.51
CA CYS A 32 -10.69 19.18 0.18
C CYS A 32 -10.97 18.30 1.39
N ARG A 33 -10.55 18.74 2.59
CA ARG A 33 -10.65 18.04 3.87
C ARG A 33 -9.97 16.66 3.90
N SER A 34 -9.22 16.32 2.85
CA SER A 34 -8.36 15.14 2.88
C SER A 34 -7.24 15.36 3.87
N PHE A 35 -6.84 14.27 4.49
CA PHE A 35 -5.75 14.32 5.44
C PHE A 35 -4.42 14.08 4.72
N VAL A 36 -3.40 14.83 5.10
CA VAL A 36 -2.06 14.77 4.53
C VAL A 36 -1.06 14.72 5.67
N THR A 37 -0.15 13.76 5.63
CA THR A 37 0.98 13.75 6.56
C THR A 37 2.01 14.77 6.10
N VAL A 38 2.39 15.66 6.99
CA VAL A 38 3.47 16.64 6.72
C VAL A 38 4.80 15.88 6.77
N PRO A 39 5.59 15.89 5.69
CA PRO A 39 6.86 15.20 5.67
C PRO A 39 7.91 15.89 6.58
N PHE A 40 8.94 15.13 6.96
CA PHE A 40 10.05 15.66 7.76
C PHE A 40 11.01 16.57 6.97
N GLU A 41 10.95 16.58 5.65
CA GLU A 41 11.80 17.41 4.78
C GLU A 41 10.98 18.25 3.80
N LYS A 42 11.58 19.34 3.31
CA LYS A 42 10.99 20.42 2.46
C LYS A 42 10.31 19.96 1.14
N LYS A 43 10.30 18.67 0.80
CA LYS A 43 9.61 18.13 -0.40
C LYS A 43 8.48 17.20 0.02
N GLY A 44 7.30 17.76 -0.01
CA GLY A 44 6.08 17.19 0.52
C GLY A 44 5.65 15.81 0.02
N LEU A 45 5.20 15.01 0.93
CA LEU A 45 4.45 13.78 0.73
C LEU A 45 2.96 14.06 0.43
N ALA A 46 2.70 14.74 -0.68
CA ALA A 46 1.41 14.59 -1.32
C ALA A 46 1.55 13.48 -2.35
N ILE A 47 0.80 12.38 -2.18
CA ILE A 47 0.62 11.48 -3.32
C ILE A 47 -0.11 12.28 -4.36
N GLN A 48 0.65 12.81 -5.29
CA GLN A 48 0.05 13.46 -6.44
C GLN A 48 -0.78 12.40 -7.16
N PRO A 49 -2.01 12.71 -7.57
CA PRO A 49 -2.78 11.84 -8.47
C PRO A 49 -2.01 11.48 -9.73
N SER A 50 -0.98 12.28 -10.07
CA SER A 50 -0.03 12.09 -11.16
C SER A 50 1.17 11.21 -10.82
N LEU A 51 1.33 10.71 -9.56
CA LEU A 51 2.40 9.79 -9.22
C LEU A 51 2.31 8.54 -10.08
N ILE A 52 3.37 8.24 -10.80
CA ILE A 52 3.53 7.03 -11.58
C ILE A 52 4.87 6.43 -11.20
N LEU A 53 4.83 5.26 -10.58
CA LEU A 53 6.04 4.46 -10.40
C LEU A 53 6.17 3.54 -11.60
N THR A 54 7.32 3.60 -12.27
CA THR A 54 7.59 2.78 -13.46
C THR A 54 8.68 1.76 -13.19
N THR A 55 8.57 0.65 -13.89
CA THR A 55 9.59 -0.40 -14.01
C THR A 55 9.71 -0.77 -15.48
N PRO A 56 10.61 -1.66 -15.90
CA PRO A 56 10.70 -2.09 -17.31
C PRO A 56 9.41 -2.66 -17.90
N ARG A 57 8.52 -3.25 -17.07
CA ARG A 57 7.31 -3.92 -17.54
C ARG A 57 6.01 -3.41 -16.90
N LEU A 58 6.11 -2.48 -15.93
CA LEU A 58 4.95 -2.09 -15.13
C LEU A 58 4.81 -0.58 -15.03
N LYS A 59 3.55 -0.14 -14.98
CA LYS A 59 3.13 1.19 -14.54
C LYS A 59 2.27 1.05 -13.29
N ILE A 60 2.66 1.71 -12.22
CA ILE A 60 2.05 1.57 -10.90
C ILE A 60 1.49 2.92 -10.49
N TYR A 61 0.20 2.96 -10.21
CA TYR A 61 -0.53 4.19 -9.88
C TYR A 61 -1.16 4.09 -8.51
N PRO A 62 -1.23 5.17 -7.73
CA PRO A 62 -2.17 5.26 -6.63
C PRO A 62 -3.58 4.94 -7.14
N ALA A 63 -4.33 4.14 -6.40
CA ALA A 63 -5.68 3.78 -6.80
C ALA A 63 -6.54 5.03 -6.97
N GLN A 64 -7.39 5.03 -8.00
CA GLN A 64 -8.35 6.09 -8.29
C GLN A 64 -9.73 5.45 -8.47
N ILE A 65 -10.80 6.22 -8.30
CA ILE A 65 -12.16 5.69 -8.41
C ILE A 65 -12.39 4.97 -9.76
N ARG A 66 -11.79 5.47 -10.84
CA ARG A 66 -11.86 4.84 -12.17
C ARG A 66 -11.29 3.43 -12.21
N HIS A 67 -10.42 3.06 -11.27
CA HIS A 67 -9.78 1.74 -11.21
C HIS A 67 -10.66 0.67 -10.55
N TRP A 68 -11.90 0.97 -10.16
CA TRP A 68 -12.75 0.03 -9.44
C TRP A 68 -13.04 -1.27 -10.23
N ARG A 69 -13.13 -1.19 -11.57
CA ARG A 69 -13.32 -2.38 -12.41
C ARG A 69 -12.09 -3.28 -12.39
N ALA A 70 -10.91 -2.69 -12.61
CA ALA A 70 -9.63 -3.40 -12.51
C ALA A 70 -9.41 -3.98 -11.10
N TRP A 71 -9.79 -3.24 -10.05
CA TRP A 71 -9.81 -3.76 -8.69
C TRP A 71 -10.73 -4.98 -8.56
N TYR A 72 -11.96 -4.86 -9.06
CA TYR A 72 -12.93 -5.96 -8.99
C TYR A 72 -12.40 -7.21 -9.72
N GLU A 73 -11.86 -7.08 -10.93
CA GLU A 73 -11.30 -8.19 -11.71
C GLU A 73 -10.20 -8.94 -10.95
N ILE A 74 -9.31 -8.21 -10.27
CA ILE A 74 -8.25 -8.82 -9.45
C ILE A 74 -8.83 -9.49 -8.19
N HIS A 75 -9.77 -8.83 -7.52
CA HIS A 75 -10.24 -9.20 -6.20
C HIS A 75 -11.51 -10.05 -6.20
N SER A 76 -12.15 -10.32 -7.32
CA SER A 76 -13.35 -11.17 -7.39
C SER A 76 -13.05 -12.61 -7.81
N ASP A 77 -11.84 -12.91 -8.25
CA ASP A 77 -11.48 -14.27 -8.66
C ASP A 77 -11.33 -15.19 -7.45
N PRO A 78 -12.21 -16.20 -7.30
CA PRO A 78 -12.15 -17.12 -6.14
C PRO A 78 -10.81 -17.84 -5.99
N ARG A 79 -10.07 -18.05 -7.08
CA ARG A 79 -8.76 -18.72 -7.08
C ARG A 79 -7.69 -17.93 -6.31
N ASN A 80 -7.91 -16.63 -6.08
CA ASN A 80 -7.04 -15.77 -5.27
C ASN A 80 -7.28 -15.92 -3.75
N TYR A 81 -8.33 -16.66 -3.35
CA TYR A 81 -8.82 -16.69 -1.96
C TYR A 81 -8.46 -17.94 -1.17
N ASP A 82 -7.64 -18.83 -1.71
CA ASP A 82 -7.19 -20.03 -0.98
C ASP A 82 -6.46 -19.71 0.34
N PHE A 83 -5.85 -18.52 0.42
CA PHE A 83 -5.08 -18.05 1.58
C PHE A 83 -5.66 -16.78 2.23
N GLU A 84 -6.81 -16.32 1.75
CA GLU A 84 -7.51 -15.16 2.31
C GLU A 84 -8.59 -15.61 3.29
N VAL A 85 -8.83 -14.80 4.32
CA VAL A 85 -9.86 -15.11 5.35
C VAL A 85 -11.24 -14.55 5.02
N LEU A 86 -11.31 -13.68 4.05
CA LEU A 86 -12.56 -13.05 3.58
C LEU A 86 -12.97 -13.67 2.23
N ASP A 87 -14.26 -13.62 1.94
CA ASP A 87 -14.78 -13.99 0.62
C ASP A 87 -14.49 -12.91 -0.44
N PRO A 88 -14.46 -13.29 -1.74
CA PRO A 88 -14.34 -12.33 -2.84
C PRO A 88 -15.40 -11.22 -2.75
N PRO A 89 -15.02 -9.94 -2.95
CA PRO A 89 -15.95 -8.83 -2.84
C PRO A 89 -16.95 -8.81 -3.99
N SER A 90 -18.18 -8.37 -3.71
CA SER A 90 -19.14 -7.99 -4.75
C SER A 90 -18.70 -6.72 -5.48
N ILE A 91 -19.37 -6.40 -6.61
CA ILE A 91 -19.15 -5.14 -7.33
C ILE A 91 -19.36 -3.91 -6.44
N VAL A 92 -20.40 -3.93 -5.60
CA VAL A 92 -20.72 -2.83 -4.68
C VAL A 92 -19.63 -2.67 -3.64
N GLU A 93 -19.17 -3.77 -3.07
CA GLU A 93 -18.10 -3.79 -2.09
C GLU A 93 -16.78 -3.33 -2.70
N SER A 94 -16.44 -3.76 -3.90
CA SER A 94 -15.23 -3.32 -4.61
C SER A 94 -15.20 -1.81 -4.85
N LYS A 95 -16.32 -1.22 -5.27
CA LYS A 95 -16.44 0.24 -5.39
C LYS A 95 -16.25 0.94 -4.05
N ARG A 96 -16.83 0.37 -2.98
CA ARG A 96 -16.69 0.89 -1.61
C ARG A 96 -15.24 0.83 -1.13
N GLN A 97 -14.56 -0.29 -1.37
CA GLN A 97 -13.16 -0.50 -0.97
C GLN A 97 -12.22 0.46 -1.69
N VAL A 98 -12.35 0.61 -3.01
CA VAL A 98 -11.57 1.59 -3.78
C VAL A 98 -11.84 3.00 -3.27
N LYS A 99 -13.10 3.39 -3.07
CA LYS A 99 -13.45 4.70 -2.53
C LYS A 99 -12.86 4.92 -1.12
N ALA A 100 -12.86 3.91 -0.28
CA ALA A 100 -12.29 3.98 1.06
C ALA A 100 -10.76 4.12 1.05
N SER A 101 -10.07 3.55 0.05
CA SER A 101 -8.63 3.69 -0.11
C SER A 101 -8.17 5.06 -0.62
N LEU A 102 -9.09 5.83 -1.25
CA LEU A 102 -8.82 7.19 -1.73
C LEU A 102 -8.94 8.25 -0.63
N PHE A 103 -9.82 7.99 0.33
CA PHE A 103 -10.17 8.94 1.37
C PHE A 103 -10.16 8.23 2.72
N PRO A 104 -9.03 8.18 3.41
CA PRO A 104 -9.00 7.64 4.76
C PRO A 104 -9.96 8.44 5.63
N ARG A 105 -11.08 7.83 5.98
CA ARG A 105 -12.10 8.44 6.84
C ARG A 105 -11.60 8.44 8.28
N GLY A 106 -11.25 9.61 8.75
CA GLY A 106 -11.03 9.91 10.17
C GLY A 106 -9.85 9.18 10.79
N PHE A 107 -9.05 9.95 11.52
CA PHE A 107 -7.91 9.46 12.26
C PHE A 107 -8.30 8.52 13.38
N LYS A 108 -8.31 7.22 13.09
CA LYS A 108 -8.11 6.20 14.12
C LYS A 108 -6.96 5.30 13.68
N LYS A 109 -5.74 5.71 13.98
CA LYS A 109 -4.53 4.88 14.08
C LYS A 109 -3.86 4.33 12.81
N SER A 110 -4.47 4.25 11.63
CA SER A 110 -3.77 3.76 10.43
C SER A 110 -4.27 4.38 9.13
N HIS A 111 -3.33 4.67 8.22
CA HIS A 111 -3.62 5.10 6.85
C HIS A 111 -3.36 3.95 5.90
N ARG A 112 -4.31 3.69 5.00
CA ARG A 112 -4.14 2.71 3.94
C ARG A 112 -4.10 3.40 2.58
N LEU A 113 -3.01 3.19 1.87
CA LEU A 113 -2.82 3.55 0.49
C LEU A 113 -2.89 2.29 -0.36
N VAL A 114 -3.44 2.39 -1.56
CA VAL A 114 -3.45 1.28 -2.51
C VAL A 114 -2.80 1.72 -3.81
N PHE A 115 -1.91 0.90 -4.32
CA PHE A 115 -1.34 1.01 -5.65
C PHE A 115 -1.97 -0.03 -6.58
N MET A 116 -2.38 0.41 -7.76
CA MET A 116 -2.81 -0.45 -8.86
C MET A 116 -1.64 -0.69 -9.80
N VAL A 117 -1.41 -1.92 -10.18
CA VAL A 117 -0.29 -2.35 -11.01
C VAL A 117 -0.79 -2.75 -12.39
N PHE A 118 -0.28 -2.10 -13.43
CA PHE A 118 -0.61 -2.36 -14.82
C PHE A 118 0.64 -2.79 -15.59
N ASN A 119 0.50 -3.72 -16.52
CA ASN A 119 1.58 -4.11 -17.43
C ASN A 119 1.65 -3.18 -18.66
N ASP A 120 2.60 -3.42 -19.56
CA ASP A 120 2.81 -2.61 -20.77
C ASP A 120 1.62 -2.65 -21.74
N ALA A 121 0.83 -3.73 -21.70
CA ALA A 121 -0.41 -3.84 -22.49
C ALA A 121 -1.58 -3.07 -21.84
N GLY A 122 -1.36 -2.39 -20.70
CA GLY A 122 -2.39 -1.66 -19.98
C GLY A 122 -3.36 -2.55 -19.19
N LEU A 123 -3.06 -3.83 -19.03
CA LEU A 123 -3.86 -4.75 -18.22
C LEU A 123 -3.51 -4.62 -16.75
N ALA A 124 -4.52 -4.57 -15.89
CA ALA A 124 -4.35 -4.59 -14.46
C ALA A 124 -3.88 -5.98 -13.99
N VAL A 125 -2.64 -6.07 -13.53
CA VAL A 125 -2.02 -7.35 -13.13
C VAL A 125 -2.02 -7.56 -11.62
N GLY A 126 -2.26 -6.51 -10.82
CA GLY A 126 -2.29 -6.62 -9.37
C GLY A 126 -2.58 -5.33 -8.65
N SER A 127 -2.65 -5.44 -7.33
CA SER A 127 -2.73 -4.33 -6.39
C SER A 127 -1.83 -4.56 -5.19
N VAL A 128 -1.27 -3.48 -4.66
CA VAL A 128 -0.46 -3.49 -3.44
C VAL A 128 -1.03 -2.45 -2.50
N SER A 129 -1.44 -2.85 -1.31
CA SER A 129 -1.86 -1.94 -0.25
C SER A 129 -0.72 -1.69 0.73
N VAL A 130 -0.62 -0.46 1.19
CA VAL A 130 0.35 0.00 2.18
C VAL A 130 -0.44 0.61 3.32
N THR A 131 -0.37 0.00 4.49
CA THR A 131 -0.99 0.54 5.71
C THR A 131 0.10 1.09 6.60
N PHE A 132 0.04 2.39 6.88
CA PHE A 132 1.00 3.06 7.75
C PHE A 132 0.54 2.98 9.19
N ASN A 133 1.43 2.55 10.07
CA ASN A 133 1.23 2.58 11.51
C ASN A 133 1.97 3.79 12.09
N GLN A 134 1.35 4.49 13.04
CA GLN A 134 2.02 5.61 13.69
C GLN A 134 3.26 5.15 14.47
N PRO A 135 4.35 5.92 14.38
CA PRO A 135 4.51 7.30 13.84
C PRO A 135 4.95 7.38 12.35
N TYR A 136 4.37 6.64 11.42
CA TYR A 136 4.60 6.65 9.95
C TYR A 136 5.97 6.15 9.45
N LEU A 137 6.88 5.81 10.34
CA LEU A 137 8.16 5.20 9.96
C LEU A 137 8.03 3.71 9.68
N MET A 138 6.83 3.14 9.89
CA MET A 138 6.54 1.74 9.62
C MET A 138 5.31 1.59 8.74
N ALA A 139 5.38 0.63 7.84
CA ALA A 139 4.29 0.27 6.95
C ALA A 139 4.06 -1.24 6.94
N VAL A 140 2.82 -1.63 6.65
CA VAL A 140 2.45 -3.04 6.42
C VAL A 140 1.94 -3.18 5.01
N LEU A 141 2.49 -4.12 4.25
CA LEU A 141 2.06 -4.45 2.89
C LEU A 141 0.99 -5.55 2.90
N GLY A 142 -0.03 -5.36 2.06
CA GLY A 142 -0.88 -6.41 1.55
C GLY A 142 -0.81 -6.40 0.03
N LEU A 143 -0.87 -7.55 -0.59
CA LEU A 143 -0.74 -7.67 -2.04
C LEU A 143 -1.69 -8.73 -2.61
N MET A 144 -2.23 -8.46 -3.78
CA MET A 144 -3.00 -9.43 -4.54
C MET A 144 -2.70 -9.24 -6.04
N PHE A 145 -2.39 -10.34 -6.72
CA PHE A 145 -2.13 -10.34 -8.16
C PHE A 145 -3.16 -11.21 -8.87
N HIS A 146 -3.63 -10.71 -10.00
CA HIS A 146 -4.59 -11.40 -10.85
C HIS A 146 -4.09 -12.81 -11.15
N PHE A 147 -4.93 -13.82 -10.98
CA PHE A 147 -4.55 -15.23 -11.07
C PHE A 147 -3.80 -15.56 -12.37
N GLU A 148 -4.33 -15.10 -13.51
CA GLU A 148 -3.75 -15.33 -14.83
C GLU A 148 -2.39 -14.64 -15.05
N HIS A 149 -2.00 -13.73 -14.15
CA HIS A 149 -0.75 -12.99 -14.21
C HIS A 149 0.26 -13.39 -13.14
N GLN A 150 -0.08 -14.37 -12.29
CA GLN A 150 0.85 -14.92 -11.32
C GLN A 150 1.96 -15.72 -12.00
N GLY A 151 3.08 -15.95 -11.30
CA GLY A 151 4.22 -16.68 -11.84
C GLY A 151 5.09 -15.92 -12.85
N LYS A 152 4.64 -14.76 -13.38
CA LYS A 152 5.34 -13.97 -14.41
C LYS A 152 6.35 -12.95 -13.83
N GLY A 153 6.53 -12.93 -12.51
CA GLY A 153 7.47 -12.05 -11.83
C GLY A 153 6.96 -10.64 -11.54
N TYR A 154 5.75 -10.28 -11.96
CA TYR A 154 5.17 -8.94 -11.74
C TYR A 154 5.08 -8.55 -10.26
N GLY A 155 4.75 -9.52 -9.39
CA GLY A 155 4.68 -9.28 -7.95
C GLY A 155 6.01 -8.82 -7.37
N LYS A 156 7.11 -9.51 -7.67
CA LYS A 156 8.45 -9.13 -7.23
C LYS A 156 8.82 -7.73 -7.72
N GLU A 157 8.59 -7.46 -9.00
CA GLU A 157 8.96 -6.19 -9.63
C GLU A 157 8.17 -5.01 -9.03
N ALA A 158 6.85 -5.17 -8.87
CA ALA A 158 6.00 -4.15 -8.29
C ALA A 158 6.30 -3.89 -6.81
N VAL A 159 6.41 -4.94 -6.00
CA VAL A 159 6.66 -4.81 -4.56
C VAL A 159 8.01 -4.17 -4.31
N LYS A 160 9.06 -4.61 -5.04
CA LYS A 160 10.39 -3.99 -4.93
C LYS A 160 10.31 -2.49 -5.24
N ARG A 161 9.72 -2.10 -6.37
CA ARG A 161 9.61 -0.68 -6.78
C ARG A 161 8.85 0.18 -5.77
N ILE A 162 7.76 -0.37 -5.20
CA ILE A 162 6.99 0.32 -4.17
C ILE A 162 7.80 0.46 -2.87
N CYS A 163 8.49 -0.60 -2.43
CA CYS A 163 9.35 -0.55 -1.25
C CYS A 163 10.48 0.48 -1.41
N ASP A 164 11.16 0.47 -2.57
CA ASP A 164 12.22 1.44 -2.88
C ASP A 164 11.67 2.88 -2.79
N PHE A 165 10.49 3.14 -3.37
CA PHE A 165 9.83 4.44 -3.28
C PHE A 165 9.50 4.83 -1.82
N LEU A 166 8.92 3.94 -1.05
CA LEU A 166 8.55 4.20 0.33
C LEU A 166 9.77 4.51 1.21
N MET A 167 10.86 3.79 0.99
CA MET A 167 12.09 3.96 1.79
C MET A 167 12.89 5.18 1.37
N GLN A 168 13.04 5.43 0.06
CA GLN A 168 13.87 6.51 -0.44
C GLN A 168 13.16 7.87 -0.38
N GLU A 169 11.89 7.91 -0.82
CA GLU A 169 11.15 9.17 -0.92
C GLU A 169 10.38 9.48 0.37
N TRP A 170 9.86 8.45 1.05
CA TRP A 170 9.01 8.62 2.23
C TRP A 170 9.70 8.27 3.54
N ARG A 171 10.97 7.91 3.48
CA ARG A 171 11.79 7.62 4.67
C ARG A 171 11.14 6.61 5.61
N VAL A 172 10.39 5.65 5.05
CA VAL A 172 9.85 4.54 5.83
C VAL A 172 11.01 3.65 6.27
N GLU A 173 11.15 3.46 7.57
CA GLU A 173 12.27 2.71 8.18
C GLU A 173 12.06 1.19 8.11
N LYS A 174 10.80 0.76 8.24
CA LYS A 174 10.45 -0.65 8.26
C LYS A 174 9.17 -0.90 7.46
N ILE A 175 9.23 -1.87 6.57
CA ILE A 175 8.05 -2.38 5.85
C ILE A 175 7.85 -3.83 6.26
N SER A 176 6.69 -4.14 6.82
CA SER A 176 6.33 -5.50 7.24
C SER A 176 5.32 -6.12 6.27
N ALA A 177 5.28 -7.43 6.21
CA ALA A 177 4.26 -8.21 5.52
C ALA A 177 3.94 -9.46 6.33
N ILE A 178 2.66 -9.84 6.34
CA ILE A 178 2.17 -11.01 7.04
C ILE A 178 1.39 -11.85 6.05
N CYS A 179 1.60 -13.15 6.02
CA CYS A 179 0.88 -14.05 5.13
C CYS A 179 0.54 -15.37 5.85
N ASP A 180 -0.29 -16.19 5.22
CA ASP A 180 -0.51 -17.55 5.66
C ASP A 180 0.79 -18.38 5.54
N SER A 181 1.11 -19.19 6.53
CA SER A 181 2.31 -20.06 6.53
C SER A 181 2.32 -21.03 5.34
N LYS A 182 1.15 -21.41 4.81
CA LYS A 182 1.00 -22.28 3.64
C LYS A 182 1.09 -21.54 2.31
N ASN A 183 1.04 -20.21 2.29
CA ASN A 183 1.19 -19.42 1.07
C ASN A 183 2.66 -19.31 0.65
N VAL A 184 3.18 -20.40 0.09
CA VAL A 184 4.58 -20.50 -0.36
C VAL A 184 4.91 -19.47 -1.43
N ALA A 185 3.96 -19.13 -2.30
CA ALA A 185 4.17 -18.15 -3.36
C ALA A 185 4.43 -16.75 -2.78
N CYS A 186 3.62 -16.31 -1.81
CA CYS A 186 3.80 -15.04 -1.12
C CYS A 186 5.14 -15.00 -0.36
N ARG A 187 5.45 -16.04 0.41
CA ARG A 187 6.70 -16.13 1.17
C ARG A 187 7.93 -16.00 0.27
N ARG A 188 7.99 -16.79 -0.82
CA ARG A 188 9.07 -16.71 -1.82
C ARG A 188 9.17 -15.34 -2.51
N LEU A 189 8.03 -14.69 -2.76
CA LEU A 189 8.01 -13.34 -3.31
C LEU A 189 8.70 -12.37 -2.34
N LEU A 190 8.28 -12.36 -1.07
CA LEU A 190 8.83 -11.48 -0.04
C LEU A 190 10.35 -11.70 0.13
N GLU A 191 10.79 -12.95 0.25
CA GLU A 191 12.21 -13.32 0.37
C GLU A 191 13.03 -12.84 -0.85
N ARG A 192 12.49 -12.98 -2.07
CA ARG A 192 13.15 -12.51 -3.31
C ARG A 192 13.18 -10.99 -3.46
N VAL A 193 12.34 -10.26 -2.76
CA VAL A 193 12.40 -8.78 -2.68
C VAL A 193 13.43 -8.32 -1.65
N GLY A 194 13.80 -9.19 -0.71
CA GLY A 194 14.78 -8.90 0.34
C GLY A 194 14.19 -8.84 1.75
N PHE A 195 12.91 -9.17 1.91
CA PHE A 195 12.32 -9.29 3.24
C PHE A 195 12.95 -10.45 4.02
N ARG A 196 13.17 -10.23 5.31
CA ARG A 196 13.67 -11.23 6.25
C ARG A 196 12.55 -11.65 7.19
N SER A 197 12.53 -12.94 7.58
CA SER A 197 11.56 -13.43 8.55
C SER A 197 11.88 -12.89 9.95
N GLU A 198 10.88 -12.32 10.61
CA GLU A 198 10.97 -11.88 12.01
C GLU A 198 10.34 -12.88 12.99
N GLY A 199 9.72 -13.93 12.49
CA GLY A 199 9.11 -14.95 13.33
C GLY A 199 7.75 -15.43 12.82
N MET A 200 7.05 -16.17 13.68
CA MET A 200 5.77 -16.79 13.39
C MET A 200 4.76 -16.39 14.46
N MET A 201 3.68 -15.74 14.04
CA MET A 201 2.52 -15.51 14.92
C MET A 201 1.63 -16.75 14.92
N GLN A 202 1.45 -17.33 16.10
CA GLN A 202 0.60 -18.49 16.30
C GLN A 202 -0.87 -18.07 16.38
N LYS A 203 -1.76 -18.82 15.71
CA LYS A 203 -3.22 -18.58 15.72
C LYS A 203 -3.58 -17.12 15.43
N TYR A 204 -2.94 -16.53 14.42
CA TYR A 204 -3.08 -15.09 14.12
C TYR A 204 -4.39 -14.78 13.39
N PHE A 205 -4.81 -15.64 12.44
CA PHE A 205 -6.08 -15.51 11.74
C PHE A 205 -6.91 -16.77 11.93
N TYR A 206 -8.22 -16.60 11.96
CA TYR A 206 -9.17 -17.71 11.89
C TYR A 206 -9.76 -17.79 10.48
N HIS A 207 -9.53 -18.88 9.79
CA HIS A 207 -10.11 -19.15 8.47
C HIS A 207 -11.32 -20.07 8.63
N PRO A 208 -12.52 -19.72 8.09
CA PRO A 208 -13.75 -20.50 8.29
C PRO A 208 -13.64 -21.97 7.94
N LYS A 209 -12.89 -22.31 6.88
CA LYS A 209 -12.71 -23.69 6.40
C LYS A 209 -11.47 -24.39 6.95
N ARG A 210 -10.48 -23.66 7.50
CA ARG A 210 -9.18 -24.22 7.88
C ARG A 210 -8.81 -24.03 9.36
N GLY A 211 -9.68 -23.36 10.12
CA GLY A 211 -9.45 -23.05 11.52
C GLY A 211 -8.35 -21.99 11.72
N TRP A 212 -7.71 -22.01 12.88
CA TRP A 212 -6.65 -21.08 13.24
C TRP A 212 -5.40 -21.23 12.37
N LEU A 213 -4.95 -20.14 11.79
CA LEU A 213 -3.78 -20.08 10.91
C LEU A 213 -2.59 -19.44 11.62
N ASN A 214 -1.43 -20.02 11.40
CA ASN A 214 -0.17 -19.42 11.80
C ASN A 214 0.35 -18.56 10.66
N SER A 215 0.90 -17.40 10.99
CA SER A 215 1.29 -16.40 10.00
C SER A 215 2.72 -15.93 10.24
N PRO A 216 3.67 -16.27 9.34
CA PRO A 216 5.01 -15.71 9.39
C PRO A 216 4.96 -14.20 9.15
N VAL A 217 5.79 -13.49 9.90
CA VAL A 217 6.01 -12.05 9.77
C VAL A 217 7.33 -11.84 9.05
N TYR A 218 7.28 -11.00 8.04
CA TYR A 218 8.44 -10.60 7.26
C TYR A 218 8.66 -9.10 7.40
N ALA A 219 9.90 -8.66 7.38
CA ALA A 219 10.25 -7.25 7.37
C ALA A 219 11.38 -6.93 6.38
N LEU A 220 11.28 -5.76 5.80
CA LEU A 220 12.32 -5.11 5.01
C LEU A 220 12.68 -3.80 5.73
N PHE A 221 13.96 -3.55 5.90
CA PHE A 221 14.48 -2.37 6.59
C PHE A 221 15.14 -1.43 5.58
N ARG A 222 15.03 -0.13 5.83
CA ARG A 222 15.80 0.86 5.09
C ARG A 222 17.26 0.69 5.44
N GLU A 223 18.11 0.62 4.44
CA GLU A 223 19.55 0.69 4.60
C GLU A 223 19.96 2.17 4.76
N ASP A 224 20.92 2.45 5.64
CA ASP A 224 21.45 3.79 5.93
C ASP A 224 22.17 4.42 4.73
#